data_429267ab4c10d46c53b7adf670cd1db9
#
_entry.id   429267ab4c10d46c53b7adf670cd1db9
#
_cell.length_a   1.000
_cell.length_b   1.000
_cell.length_c   1.000
_cell.angle_alpha   90.00
_cell.angle_beta   90.00
_cell.angle_gamma   90.00
#
_symmetry.space_group_name_H-M   'P 1'
#
loop_
_entity.id
_entity.type
_entity.pdbx_description
1 polymer ?
#
loop_
_entity_poly.entity_id
_entity_poly.type
_entity_poly.pdbx_seq_one_letter_code
_entity_poly.pdbx_strand_id
1 'polypeptide(L)'
;MGFKHACTAGISFGISDLETPQAKSDLMDKAEKQVKDFEQQYQDGFITQGEKYNKVVDVWSKCSDDVADAMMKNISTTKVGQPVNSVWMMAHSGARGSAAQIKQLAGMRGLMAKPSGEIIETPIKSSFKDGLNVLEYFNSTHGARKGLADTALKTANSGYLTRRLVDVAQDCIVTEDDCGTENGFVMRAVIEGGDIIEPLSERILGRTTAEQIINISNEVILEKGIIISEDDVEKIEASGIDNVKVRSALTCETQPGICASCYGRDLARGTPVNIGEAVGVIAAQSIGEPGTQLTMRTFHIGGAAQRGAEQSKIEAPFDGKIKLDNATLVTTEDGSQIILSRSSEMLILDDQGREKARYRLQYGAKLLKQDGAMVGA
;
A
#
# COMPACT_ATOMS: atom_id res chain seq x y z
N MET A 1 -1.32 28.34 3.38
CA MET A 1 -2.61 28.06 2.67
C MET A 1 -3.51 27.17 3.51
N GLY A 2 -3.13 25.95 3.90
CA GLY A 2 -3.98 24.94 4.56
C GLY A 2 -4.70 25.45 5.81
N PHE A 3 -4.03 26.11 6.73
CA PHE A 3 -4.66 26.67 7.94
C PHE A 3 -5.74 27.72 7.63
N LYS A 4 -5.51 28.58 6.64
CA LYS A 4 -6.50 29.58 6.21
C LYS A 4 -7.78 28.90 5.70
N HIS A 5 -7.64 27.91 4.82
CA HIS A 5 -8.80 27.20 4.28
C HIS A 5 -9.52 26.35 5.33
N ALA A 6 -8.78 25.69 6.24
CA ALA A 6 -9.39 24.94 7.35
C ALA A 6 -10.24 25.84 8.27
N CYS A 7 -9.71 27.03 8.63
CA CYS A 7 -10.47 28.00 9.42
C CYS A 7 -11.69 28.53 8.67
N THR A 8 -11.57 28.79 7.36
CA THR A 8 -12.69 29.29 6.55
C THR A 8 -13.77 28.22 6.37
N ALA A 9 -13.40 26.98 6.16
CA ALA A 9 -14.33 25.86 6.00
C ALA A 9 -15.10 25.56 7.29
N GLY A 10 -14.49 25.75 8.46
CA GLY A 10 -15.14 25.54 9.76
C GLY A 10 -15.68 24.13 9.98
N ILE A 11 -15.09 23.11 9.30
CA ILE A 11 -15.52 21.72 9.40
C ILE A 11 -15.19 21.19 10.79
N SER A 12 -16.21 20.72 11.51
CA SER A 12 -16.10 20.11 12.82
C SER A 12 -16.99 18.87 12.90
N PHE A 13 -16.79 18.02 13.89
CA PHE A 13 -17.63 16.84 14.13
C PHE A 13 -17.92 16.67 15.62
N GLY A 14 -19.07 16.05 15.92
CA GLY A 14 -19.48 15.68 17.26
C GLY A 14 -19.74 14.18 17.39
N ILE A 15 -20.11 13.74 18.57
CA ILE A 15 -20.43 12.32 18.84
C ILE A 15 -21.65 11.87 18.02
N SER A 16 -22.56 12.79 17.69
CA SER A 16 -23.73 12.52 16.83
C SER A 16 -23.40 12.11 15.41
N ASP A 17 -22.26 12.60 14.87
CA ASP A 17 -21.83 12.32 13.50
C ASP A 17 -21.26 10.91 13.34
N LEU A 18 -20.92 10.26 14.45
CA LEU A 18 -20.52 8.87 14.52
C LEU A 18 -21.77 7.98 14.63
N GLU A 19 -22.43 7.73 13.50
CA GLU A 19 -23.63 6.88 13.47
C GLU A 19 -23.26 5.39 13.55
N THR A 20 -23.85 4.69 14.54
CA THR A 20 -23.73 3.22 14.64
C THR A 20 -24.73 2.59 13.67
N PRO A 21 -24.33 1.67 12.78
CA PRO A 21 -25.26 1.05 11.84
C PRO A 21 -26.27 0.15 12.55
N GLN A 22 -27.55 0.24 12.18
CA GLN A 22 -28.60 -0.60 12.75
C GLN A 22 -28.38 -2.10 12.50
N ALA A 23 -27.74 -2.44 11.37
CA ALA A 23 -27.40 -3.81 11.03
C ALA A 23 -26.32 -4.44 11.95
N LYS A 24 -25.62 -3.66 12.80
CA LYS A 24 -24.58 -4.17 13.71
C LYS A 24 -25.07 -5.31 14.59
N SER A 25 -26.25 -5.16 15.20
CA SER A 25 -26.84 -6.16 16.10
C SER A 25 -27.09 -7.48 15.38
N ASP A 26 -27.73 -7.42 14.20
CA ASP A 26 -28.06 -8.61 13.41
C ASP A 26 -26.83 -9.36 12.90
N LEU A 27 -25.78 -8.61 12.50
CA LEU A 27 -24.52 -9.20 12.05
C LEU A 27 -23.77 -9.88 13.19
N MET A 28 -23.77 -9.27 14.39
CA MET A 28 -23.15 -9.85 15.56
C MET A 28 -23.88 -11.12 16.02
N ASP A 29 -25.21 -11.10 16.04
CA ASP A 29 -26.02 -12.28 16.43
C ASP A 29 -25.80 -13.46 15.47
N LYS A 30 -25.64 -13.21 14.16
CA LYS A 30 -25.30 -14.25 13.20
C LYS A 30 -23.92 -14.83 13.46
N ALA A 31 -22.91 -13.98 13.71
CA ALA A 31 -21.56 -14.42 14.02
C ALA A 31 -21.53 -15.24 15.32
N GLU A 32 -22.25 -14.82 16.38
CA GLU A 32 -22.33 -15.59 17.63
C GLU A 32 -22.95 -16.96 17.46
N LYS A 33 -23.98 -17.10 16.63
CA LYS A 33 -24.57 -18.41 16.32
C LYS A 33 -23.56 -19.32 15.64
N GLN A 34 -22.83 -18.83 14.66
CA GLN A 34 -21.79 -19.61 13.97
C GLN A 34 -20.66 -20.02 14.92
N VAL A 35 -20.23 -19.13 15.81
CA VAL A 35 -19.20 -19.45 16.82
C VAL A 35 -19.68 -20.53 17.78
N LYS A 36 -20.93 -20.48 18.24
CA LYS A 36 -21.54 -21.55 19.08
C LYS A 36 -21.60 -22.88 18.37
N ASP A 37 -21.95 -22.88 17.07
CA ASP A 37 -21.97 -24.11 16.26
C ASP A 37 -20.56 -24.71 16.15
N PHE A 38 -19.51 -23.91 15.97
CA PHE A 38 -18.13 -24.41 15.95
C PHE A 38 -17.68 -24.90 17.32
N GLU A 39 -18.13 -24.25 18.39
CA GLU A 39 -17.84 -24.71 19.75
C GLU A 39 -18.48 -26.08 20.04
N GLN A 40 -19.71 -26.29 19.56
CA GLN A 40 -20.36 -27.59 19.67
C GLN A 40 -19.66 -28.66 18.84
N GLN A 41 -19.28 -28.35 17.58
CA GLN A 41 -18.51 -29.28 16.75
C GLN A 41 -17.17 -29.68 17.39
N TYR A 42 -16.54 -28.77 18.12
CA TYR A 42 -15.34 -29.07 18.89
C TYR A 42 -15.61 -29.98 20.07
N GLN A 43 -16.70 -29.74 20.83
CA GLN A 43 -17.11 -30.59 21.95
C GLN A 43 -17.49 -31.97 21.47
N ASP A 44 -18.12 -32.09 20.31
CA ASP A 44 -18.51 -33.36 19.69
C ASP A 44 -17.30 -34.10 19.04
N GLY A 45 -16.12 -33.49 19.03
CA GLY A 45 -14.87 -34.07 18.52
C GLY A 45 -14.72 -34.06 16.99
N PHE A 46 -15.57 -33.32 16.24
CA PHE A 46 -15.50 -33.25 14.78
C PHE A 46 -14.36 -32.36 14.29
N ILE A 47 -13.92 -31.38 15.07
CA ILE A 47 -12.85 -30.44 14.71
C ILE A 47 -11.79 -30.37 15.80
N THR A 48 -10.55 -30.05 15.40
CA THR A 48 -9.43 -29.84 16.32
C THR A 48 -9.49 -28.43 16.96
N GLN A 49 -8.77 -28.25 18.08
CA GLN A 49 -8.69 -26.93 18.72
C GLN A 49 -8.11 -25.85 17.79
N GLY A 50 -7.11 -26.20 16.96
CA GLY A 50 -6.52 -25.28 15.99
C GLY A 50 -7.50 -24.88 14.89
N GLU A 51 -8.32 -25.83 14.41
CA GLU A 51 -9.37 -25.54 13.42
C GLU A 51 -10.48 -24.67 14.01
N LYS A 52 -10.92 -24.98 15.24
CA LYS A 52 -11.89 -24.13 15.96
C LYS A 52 -11.36 -22.70 16.04
N TYR A 53 -10.11 -22.52 16.53
CA TYR A 53 -9.48 -21.21 16.65
C TYR A 53 -9.49 -20.43 15.30
N ASN A 54 -9.03 -21.08 14.23
CA ASN A 54 -9.00 -20.43 12.92
C ASN A 54 -10.39 -20.05 12.42
N LYS A 55 -11.37 -20.95 12.53
CA LYS A 55 -12.76 -20.69 12.11
C LYS A 55 -13.40 -19.55 12.91
N VAL A 56 -13.18 -19.50 14.22
CA VAL A 56 -13.71 -18.44 15.09
C VAL A 56 -13.09 -17.07 14.73
N VAL A 57 -11.77 -17.04 14.53
CA VAL A 57 -11.08 -15.81 14.10
C VAL A 57 -11.58 -15.33 12.75
N ASP A 58 -11.79 -16.22 11.78
CA ASP A 58 -12.30 -15.89 10.44
C ASP A 58 -13.72 -15.32 10.49
N VAL A 59 -14.62 -15.92 11.29
CA VAL A 59 -15.99 -15.42 11.45
C VAL A 59 -16.00 -14.00 12.04
N TRP A 60 -15.21 -13.76 13.08
CA TRP A 60 -15.17 -12.44 13.70
C TRP A 60 -14.46 -11.39 12.84
N SER A 61 -13.45 -11.78 12.07
CA SER A 61 -12.80 -10.90 11.10
C SER A 61 -13.81 -10.45 10.05
N LYS A 62 -14.51 -11.41 9.43
CA LYS A 62 -15.54 -11.11 8.43
C LYS A 62 -16.68 -10.27 9.00
N CYS A 63 -17.18 -10.60 10.19
CA CYS A 63 -18.21 -9.80 10.87
C CYS A 63 -17.74 -8.35 11.08
N SER A 64 -16.48 -8.17 11.49
CA SER A 64 -15.89 -6.85 11.69
C SER A 64 -15.82 -6.03 10.39
N ASP A 65 -15.54 -6.67 9.28
CA ASP A 65 -15.48 -6.02 7.96
C ASP A 65 -16.88 -5.72 7.42
N ASP A 66 -17.82 -6.64 7.56
CA ASP A 66 -19.24 -6.42 7.21
C ASP A 66 -19.84 -5.24 8.00
N VAL A 67 -19.52 -5.11 9.29
CA VAL A 67 -19.92 -3.96 10.12
C VAL A 67 -19.26 -2.66 9.64
N ALA A 68 -17.99 -2.71 9.23
CA ALA A 68 -17.29 -1.56 8.69
C ALA A 68 -17.93 -1.06 7.39
N ASP A 69 -18.25 -1.97 6.48
CA ASP A 69 -18.88 -1.65 5.20
C ASP A 69 -20.29 -1.08 5.38
N ALA A 70 -21.08 -1.69 6.26
CA ALA A 70 -22.41 -1.17 6.62
C ALA A 70 -22.33 0.23 7.22
N MET A 71 -21.34 0.48 8.09
CA MET A 71 -21.09 1.79 8.68
C MET A 71 -20.66 2.82 7.63
N MET A 72 -19.71 2.47 6.76
CA MET A 72 -19.23 3.38 5.71
C MET A 72 -20.35 3.73 4.73
N LYS A 73 -21.20 2.78 4.36
CA LYS A 73 -22.41 3.04 3.55
C LYS A 73 -23.37 3.99 4.25
N ASN A 74 -23.57 3.82 5.57
CA ASN A 74 -24.49 4.66 6.34
C ASN A 74 -24.01 6.11 6.40
N ILE A 75 -22.73 6.35 6.72
CA ILE A 75 -22.18 7.71 6.83
C ILE A 75 -21.92 8.38 5.46
N SER A 76 -21.77 7.60 4.37
CA SER A 76 -21.64 8.14 3.01
C SER A 76 -22.97 8.58 2.41
N THR A 77 -24.10 8.04 2.90
CA THR A 77 -25.42 8.33 2.36
C THR A 77 -25.94 9.64 2.94
N THR A 78 -25.98 10.70 2.12
CA THR A 78 -26.52 11.99 2.49
C THR A 78 -28.04 11.97 2.38
N LYS A 79 -28.76 12.26 3.46
CA LYS A 79 -30.22 12.44 3.44
C LYS A 79 -30.53 13.81 2.82
N VAL A 80 -31.58 13.88 2.00
CA VAL A 80 -32.00 15.13 1.35
C VAL A 80 -32.26 16.20 2.42
N GLY A 81 -31.55 17.33 2.30
CA GLY A 81 -31.66 18.46 3.23
C GLY A 81 -30.72 18.41 4.45
N GLN A 82 -29.88 17.40 4.58
CA GLN A 82 -28.84 17.35 5.61
C GLN A 82 -27.46 17.62 5.02
N PRO A 83 -26.54 18.26 5.77
CA PRO A 83 -25.15 18.42 5.33
C PRO A 83 -24.47 17.06 5.25
N VAL A 84 -23.44 16.96 4.40
CA VAL A 84 -22.57 15.77 4.31
C VAL A 84 -21.91 15.52 5.65
N ASN A 85 -21.82 14.26 6.06
CA ASN A 85 -21.19 13.88 7.33
C ASN A 85 -19.70 14.28 7.33
N SER A 86 -19.29 15.11 8.29
CA SER A 86 -17.93 15.64 8.38
C SER A 86 -16.88 14.55 8.60
N VAL A 87 -17.21 13.48 9.31
CA VAL A 87 -16.28 12.33 9.54
C VAL A 87 -16.03 11.61 8.24
N TRP A 88 -17.08 11.36 7.45
CA TRP A 88 -16.94 10.75 6.12
C TRP A 88 -16.11 11.64 5.18
N MET A 89 -16.40 12.93 5.17
CA MET A 89 -15.68 13.91 4.35
C MET A 89 -14.17 13.89 4.65
N MET A 90 -13.76 13.88 5.92
CA MET A 90 -12.37 13.87 6.32
C MET A 90 -11.66 12.57 5.92
N ALA A 91 -12.33 11.42 6.11
CA ALA A 91 -11.76 10.12 5.78
C ALA A 91 -11.69 9.86 4.28
N HIS A 92 -12.75 10.20 3.54
CA HIS A 92 -12.82 10.01 2.09
C HIS A 92 -11.83 10.91 1.34
N SER A 93 -11.64 12.14 1.78
CA SER A 93 -10.65 13.08 1.21
C SER A 93 -9.20 12.73 1.57
N GLY A 94 -8.95 11.78 2.47
CA GLY A 94 -7.61 11.44 2.97
C GLY A 94 -7.00 12.49 3.90
N ALA A 95 -7.73 13.54 4.28
CA ALA A 95 -7.22 14.61 5.14
C ALA A 95 -6.87 14.10 6.54
N ARG A 96 -7.74 13.28 7.13
CA ARG A 96 -7.52 12.68 8.46
C ARG A 96 -8.42 11.46 8.68
N GLY A 97 -7.83 10.43 9.29
CA GLY A 97 -8.53 9.20 9.61
C GLY A 97 -8.55 8.20 8.46
N SER A 98 -8.86 6.97 8.80
CA SER A 98 -9.07 5.87 7.85
C SER A 98 -10.36 5.13 8.21
N ALA A 99 -10.91 4.34 7.28
CA ALA A 99 -12.09 3.51 7.53
C ALA A 99 -11.91 2.60 8.76
N ALA A 100 -10.70 2.05 8.96
CA ALA A 100 -10.36 1.23 10.12
C ALA A 100 -10.44 1.99 11.46
N GLN A 101 -10.04 3.27 11.48
CA GLN A 101 -10.14 4.10 12.68
C GLN A 101 -11.60 4.47 12.99
N ILE A 102 -12.38 4.81 11.96
CA ILE A 102 -13.80 5.13 12.12
C ILE A 102 -14.59 3.89 12.59
N LYS A 103 -14.24 2.70 12.05
CA LYS A 103 -14.79 1.41 12.50
C LYS A 103 -14.64 1.22 14.01
N GLN A 104 -13.48 1.54 14.58
CA GLN A 104 -13.27 1.44 16.02
C GLN A 104 -14.08 2.46 16.83
N LEU A 105 -14.35 3.63 16.24
CA LEU A 105 -15.12 4.70 16.93
C LEU A 105 -16.60 4.41 17.00
N ALA A 106 -17.23 3.96 15.92
CA ALA A 106 -18.68 3.84 15.79
C ALA A 106 -19.19 2.43 15.45
N GLY A 107 -18.34 1.55 14.96
CA GLY A 107 -18.70 0.19 14.59
C GLY A 107 -18.37 -0.81 15.70
N MET A 108 -17.31 -1.55 15.52
CA MET A 108 -16.82 -2.59 16.41
C MET A 108 -15.29 -2.50 16.47
N ARG A 109 -14.70 -2.66 17.66
CA ARG A 109 -13.25 -2.62 17.78
C ARG A 109 -12.59 -3.88 17.20
N GLY A 110 -13.24 -5.05 17.33
CA GLY A 110 -12.84 -6.30 16.71
C GLY A 110 -11.82 -7.10 17.51
N LEU A 111 -11.07 -7.96 16.82
CA LEU A 111 -10.09 -8.86 17.41
C LEU A 111 -8.83 -8.11 17.85
N MET A 112 -8.28 -8.53 18.99
CA MET A 112 -7.05 -7.97 19.55
C MET A 112 -5.92 -9.00 19.50
N ALA A 113 -4.69 -8.52 19.28
CA ALA A 113 -3.50 -9.35 19.32
C ALA A 113 -2.78 -9.22 20.66
N LYS A 114 -2.35 -10.36 21.21
CA LYS A 114 -1.42 -10.41 22.36
C LYS A 114 -0.03 -9.85 21.94
N PRO A 115 0.83 -9.47 22.90
CA PRO A 115 2.20 -9.09 22.58
C PRO A 115 2.98 -10.16 21.81
N SER A 116 2.65 -11.45 22.02
CA SER A 116 3.23 -12.59 21.29
C SER A 116 2.87 -12.63 19.79
N GLY A 117 1.86 -11.88 19.36
CA GLY A 117 1.32 -11.92 18.00
C GLY A 117 0.09 -12.80 17.85
N GLU A 118 -0.22 -13.67 18.82
CA GLU A 118 -1.42 -14.50 18.82
C GLU A 118 -2.69 -13.64 18.93
N ILE A 119 -3.72 -13.96 18.15
CA ILE A 119 -5.00 -13.25 18.18
C ILE A 119 -5.87 -13.82 19.31
N ILE A 120 -6.51 -12.96 20.09
CA ILE A 120 -7.45 -13.36 21.14
C ILE A 120 -8.76 -13.75 20.47
N GLU A 121 -9.27 -14.99 20.72
CA GLU A 121 -10.51 -15.51 20.13
C GLU A 121 -11.74 -14.65 20.43
N THR A 122 -11.76 -14.01 21.61
CA THR A 122 -12.87 -13.17 22.04
C THR A 122 -12.70 -11.76 21.50
N PRO A 123 -13.56 -11.30 20.57
CA PRO A 123 -13.48 -9.96 20.02
C PRO A 123 -14.01 -8.91 21.00
N ILE A 124 -13.61 -7.67 20.81
CA ILE A 124 -14.25 -6.52 21.45
C ILE A 124 -15.42 -6.10 20.57
N LYS A 125 -16.63 -6.36 21.04
CA LYS A 125 -17.89 -6.09 20.32
C LYS A 125 -18.30 -4.63 20.39
N SER A 126 -17.93 -3.95 21.47
CA SER A 126 -18.23 -2.55 21.70
C SER A 126 -17.37 -1.63 20.84
N SER A 127 -17.91 -0.47 20.48
CA SER A 127 -17.18 0.65 19.93
C SER A 127 -16.73 1.61 21.04
N PHE A 128 -15.84 2.54 20.73
CA PHE A 128 -15.49 3.60 21.68
C PHE A 128 -16.67 4.50 22.03
N LYS A 129 -17.60 4.69 21.08
CA LYS A 129 -18.85 5.44 21.32
C LYS A 129 -19.76 4.74 22.32
N ASP A 130 -19.91 3.41 22.21
CA ASP A 130 -20.75 2.59 23.09
C ASP A 130 -20.14 2.45 24.50
N GLY A 131 -18.82 2.58 24.59
CA GLY A 131 -18.05 2.32 25.80
C GLY A 131 -17.68 0.84 25.95
N LEU A 132 -16.47 0.56 26.45
CA LEU A 132 -15.95 -0.78 26.66
C LEU A 132 -16.34 -1.29 28.05
N ASN A 133 -16.68 -2.57 28.16
CA ASN A 133 -16.81 -3.19 29.47
C ASN A 133 -15.42 -3.50 30.09
N VAL A 134 -15.36 -3.88 31.35
CA VAL A 134 -14.10 -4.07 32.09
C VAL A 134 -13.20 -5.13 31.43
N LEU A 135 -13.78 -6.24 30.97
CA LEU A 135 -13.02 -7.32 30.31
C LEU A 135 -12.52 -6.90 28.91
N GLU A 136 -13.34 -6.20 28.16
CA GLU A 136 -12.95 -5.66 26.86
C GLU A 136 -11.86 -4.61 26.99
N TYR A 137 -11.95 -3.76 28.03
CA TYR A 137 -10.90 -2.79 28.33
C TYR A 137 -9.58 -3.50 28.66
N PHE A 138 -9.63 -4.54 29.52
CA PHE A 138 -8.43 -5.32 29.85
C PHE A 138 -7.80 -5.97 28.60
N ASN A 139 -8.60 -6.62 27.74
CA ASN A 139 -8.10 -7.19 26.49
C ASN A 139 -7.47 -6.13 25.58
N SER A 140 -8.02 -4.95 25.56
CA SER A 140 -7.51 -3.80 24.82
C SER A 140 -6.13 -3.34 25.29
N THR A 141 -5.78 -3.53 26.57
CA THR A 141 -4.47 -3.13 27.12
C THR A 141 -3.31 -3.93 26.53
N HIS A 142 -3.54 -5.17 26.09
CA HIS A 142 -2.50 -5.97 25.42
C HIS A 142 -2.03 -5.32 24.13
N GLY A 143 -2.97 -4.84 23.32
CA GLY A 143 -2.65 -4.12 22.08
C GLY A 143 -1.96 -2.77 22.33
N ALA A 144 -2.39 -2.03 23.34
CA ALA A 144 -1.76 -0.77 23.73
C ALA A 144 -0.30 -0.99 24.20
N ARG A 145 -0.06 -2.00 25.05
CA ARG A 145 1.29 -2.35 25.51
C ARG A 145 2.19 -2.76 24.36
N LYS A 146 1.70 -3.61 23.44
CA LYS A 146 2.45 -4.01 22.25
C LYS A 146 2.81 -2.80 21.41
N GLY A 147 1.84 -1.91 21.13
CA GLY A 147 2.07 -0.70 20.35
C GLY A 147 3.13 0.22 20.96
N LEU A 148 3.11 0.41 22.28
CA LEU A 148 4.13 1.20 22.99
C LEU A 148 5.52 0.58 22.89
N ALA A 149 5.64 -0.73 23.12
CA ALA A 149 6.92 -1.44 23.01
C ALA A 149 7.46 -1.44 21.58
N ASP A 150 6.60 -1.72 20.60
CA ASP A 150 6.98 -1.72 19.19
C ASP A 150 7.44 -0.33 18.74
N THR A 151 6.77 0.74 19.17
CA THR A 151 7.17 2.11 18.87
C THR A 151 8.56 2.42 19.41
N ALA A 152 8.84 2.07 20.66
CA ALA A 152 10.14 2.31 21.28
C ALA A 152 11.28 1.58 20.55
N LEU A 153 11.09 0.31 20.20
CA LEU A 153 12.10 -0.51 19.52
C LEU A 153 12.29 -0.08 18.05
N LYS A 154 11.21 0.15 17.34
CA LYS A 154 11.26 0.55 15.93
C LYS A 154 11.87 1.93 15.73
N THR A 155 11.66 2.87 16.65
CA THR A 155 12.27 4.19 16.61
C THR A 155 13.80 4.09 16.61
N ALA A 156 14.37 3.25 17.46
CA ALA A 156 15.80 3.00 17.49
C ALA A 156 16.31 2.40 16.17
N ASN A 157 15.60 1.42 15.62
CA ASN A 157 15.95 0.79 14.34
C ASN A 157 15.88 1.77 13.17
N SER A 158 14.86 2.65 13.12
CA SER A 158 14.74 3.70 12.10
C SER A 158 15.90 4.69 12.18
N GLY A 159 16.28 5.12 13.39
CA GLY A 159 17.41 6.01 13.58
C GLY A 159 18.74 5.36 13.16
N TYR A 160 18.95 4.11 13.48
CA TYR A 160 20.12 3.36 13.04
C TYR A 160 20.17 3.15 11.53
N LEU A 161 19.04 2.85 10.89
CA LEU A 161 18.93 2.77 9.43
C LEU A 161 19.30 4.10 8.78
N THR A 162 18.75 5.21 9.27
CA THR A 162 19.06 6.56 8.75
C THR A 162 20.54 6.85 8.83
N ARG A 163 21.17 6.58 9.99
CA ARG A 163 22.61 6.77 10.15
C ARG A 163 23.43 5.96 9.15
N ARG A 164 23.10 4.66 8.97
CA ARG A 164 23.79 3.81 7.98
C ARG A 164 23.62 4.30 6.55
N LEU A 165 22.43 4.79 6.21
CA LEU A 165 22.19 5.38 4.88
C LEU A 165 23.01 6.64 4.67
N VAL A 166 23.10 7.52 5.69
CA VAL A 166 23.95 8.73 5.63
C VAL A 166 25.43 8.34 5.47
N ASP A 167 25.92 7.39 6.27
CA ASP A 167 27.33 6.97 6.24
C ASP A 167 27.73 6.43 4.84
N VAL A 168 26.81 5.76 4.13
CA VAL A 168 27.06 5.24 2.78
C VAL A 168 26.89 6.31 1.69
N ALA A 169 25.89 7.19 1.85
CA ALA A 169 25.51 8.13 0.79
C ALA A 169 26.14 9.52 0.91
N GLN A 170 26.92 9.81 1.97
CA GLN A 170 27.48 11.13 2.21
C GLN A 170 28.40 11.64 1.08
N ASP A 171 29.06 10.73 0.36
CA ASP A 171 29.96 11.07 -0.73
C ASP A 171 29.23 11.35 -2.07
N CYS A 172 27.93 11.10 -2.12
CA CYS A 172 27.09 11.45 -3.27
C CYS A 172 26.79 12.94 -3.28
N ILE A 173 27.70 13.72 -3.86
CA ILE A 173 27.62 15.17 -4.01
C ILE A 173 27.56 15.50 -5.49
N VAL A 174 26.84 16.54 -5.88
CA VAL A 174 26.83 17.04 -7.25
C VAL A 174 28.14 17.78 -7.52
N THR A 175 28.99 17.24 -8.42
CA THR A 175 30.35 17.77 -8.65
C THR A 175 30.51 18.46 -10.00
N GLU A 176 29.69 18.12 -11.00
CA GLU A 176 29.74 18.69 -12.33
C GLU A 176 28.34 18.84 -12.96
N ASP A 177 28.23 19.62 -14.03
CA ASP A 177 26.93 19.87 -14.68
C ASP A 177 26.47 18.68 -15.49
N ASP A 178 27.31 18.08 -16.32
CA ASP A 178 26.97 16.94 -17.20
C ASP A 178 28.13 16.01 -17.45
N CYS A 179 27.93 14.71 -17.20
CA CYS A 179 28.90 13.66 -17.48
C CYS A 179 28.87 13.15 -18.93
N GLY A 180 27.90 13.60 -19.76
CA GLY A 180 27.77 13.20 -21.15
C GLY A 180 27.30 11.77 -21.41
N THR A 181 26.88 10.99 -20.39
CA THR A 181 26.47 9.60 -20.56
C THR A 181 25.25 9.46 -21.47
N GLU A 182 25.20 8.40 -22.26
CA GLU A 182 24.04 7.99 -23.07
C GLU A 182 23.20 6.92 -22.36
N ASN A 183 23.68 6.44 -21.21
CA ASN A 183 23.00 5.43 -20.43
C ASN A 183 21.81 6.05 -19.66
N GLY A 184 20.73 5.28 -19.54
CA GLY A 184 19.52 5.71 -18.83
C GLY A 184 18.61 4.55 -18.51
N PHE A 185 17.59 4.80 -17.71
CA PHE A 185 16.54 3.85 -17.37
C PHE A 185 15.28 4.13 -18.16
N VAL A 186 14.63 3.07 -18.63
CA VAL A 186 13.29 3.15 -19.21
C VAL A 186 12.28 3.19 -18.08
N MET A 187 11.59 4.32 -17.94
CA MET A 187 10.51 4.52 -16.99
C MET A 187 9.17 4.21 -17.64
N ARG A 188 8.31 3.52 -16.90
CA ARG A 188 6.92 3.22 -17.26
C ARG A 188 6.03 3.34 -16.02
N ALA A 189 4.73 3.44 -16.20
CA ALA A 189 3.80 3.41 -15.09
C ALA A 189 3.94 2.10 -14.28
N VAL A 190 3.77 2.16 -12.96
CA VAL A 190 3.71 0.98 -12.09
C VAL A 190 2.25 0.57 -11.98
N ILE A 191 1.95 -0.63 -12.45
CA ILE A 191 0.61 -1.20 -12.44
C ILE A 191 0.63 -2.43 -11.53
N GLU A 192 -0.21 -2.45 -10.51
CA GLU A 192 -0.41 -3.62 -9.65
C GLU A 192 -1.91 -3.94 -9.56
N GLY A 193 -2.28 -5.19 -9.84
CA GLY A 193 -3.67 -5.64 -9.77
C GLY A 193 -4.64 -4.97 -10.75
N GLY A 194 -4.13 -4.32 -11.81
CA GLY A 194 -4.93 -3.56 -12.77
C GLY A 194 -5.10 -2.08 -12.45
N ASP A 195 -4.69 -1.66 -11.25
CA ASP A 195 -4.69 -0.25 -10.85
C ASP A 195 -3.31 0.38 -11.06
N ILE A 196 -3.29 1.62 -11.54
CA ILE A 196 -2.07 2.41 -11.68
C ILE A 196 -1.70 2.97 -10.31
N ILE A 197 -0.64 2.43 -9.69
CA ILE A 197 -0.14 2.89 -8.39
C ILE A 197 0.66 4.18 -8.56
N GLU A 198 1.58 4.20 -9.53
CA GLU A 198 2.38 5.37 -9.87
C GLU A 198 2.25 5.65 -11.36
N PRO A 199 1.64 6.77 -11.76
CA PRO A 199 1.55 7.15 -13.17
C PRO A 199 2.93 7.50 -13.74
N LEU A 200 3.08 7.38 -15.07
CA LEU A 200 4.33 7.72 -15.74
C LEU A 200 4.74 9.18 -15.49
N SER A 201 3.77 10.10 -15.46
CA SER A 201 3.95 11.52 -15.18
C SER A 201 4.77 11.81 -13.94
N GLU A 202 4.43 11.19 -12.80
CA GLU A 202 5.14 11.39 -11.54
C GLU A 202 6.57 10.83 -11.57
N ARG A 203 6.80 9.76 -12.36
CA ARG A 203 8.09 9.09 -12.43
C ARG A 203 9.11 9.80 -13.31
N ILE A 204 8.66 10.54 -14.33
CA ILE A 204 9.53 11.24 -15.27
C ILE A 204 9.71 12.72 -14.96
N LEU A 205 8.80 13.33 -14.20
CA LEU A 205 8.85 14.74 -13.84
C LEU A 205 10.19 15.13 -13.18
N GLY A 206 10.82 16.19 -13.72
CA GLY A 206 12.08 16.71 -13.20
C GLY A 206 13.32 15.86 -13.53
N ARG A 207 13.18 14.77 -14.31
CA ARG A 207 14.32 13.98 -14.81
C ARG A 207 14.78 14.48 -16.17
N THR A 208 16.03 14.18 -16.51
CA THR A 208 16.62 14.54 -17.80
C THR A 208 16.41 13.41 -18.80
N THR A 209 16.01 13.72 -20.01
CA THR A 209 15.86 12.76 -21.12
C THR A 209 17.21 12.15 -21.52
N ALA A 210 17.29 10.83 -21.63
CA ALA A 210 18.47 10.13 -22.15
C ALA A 210 18.46 10.00 -23.68
N GLU A 211 17.28 9.93 -24.27
CA GLU A 211 17.02 9.83 -25.71
C GLU A 211 15.93 10.81 -26.14
N GLN A 212 15.82 11.06 -27.43
CA GLN A 212 14.72 11.85 -27.99
C GLN A 212 13.38 11.14 -27.75
N ILE A 213 12.39 11.88 -27.32
CA ILE A 213 11.02 11.38 -27.16
C ILE A 213 10.26 11.69 -28.45
N ILE A 214 9.82 10.64 -29.13
CA ILE A 214 9.19 10.71 -30.44
C ILE A 214 7.74 10.21 -30.32
N ASN A 215 6.79 10.92 -30.90
CA ASN A 215 5.40 10.49 -30.98
C ASN A 215 5.23 9.38 -32.03
N ILE A 216 4.07 8.69 -31.99
CA ILE A 216 3.65 7.67 -32.97
C ILE A 216 3.70 8.21 -34.41
N SER A 217 3.52 9.54 -34.59
CA SER A 217 3.63 10.25 -35.86
C SER A 217 5.07 10.57 -36.30
N ASN A 218 6.10 10.12 -35.60
CA ASN A 218 7.51 10.45 -35.82
C ASN A 218 7.89 11.94 -35.61
N GLU A 219 7.07 12.69 -34.88
CA GLU A 219 7.39 14.04 -34.45
C GLU A 219 8.18 14.02 -33.14
N VAL A 220 9.24 14.82 -33.06
CA VAL A 220 10.05 14.96 -31.83
C VAL A 220 9.30 15.85 -30.86
N ILE A 221 8.91 15.29 -29.70
CA ILE A 221 8.25 16.04 -28.62
C ILE A 221 9.31 16.72 -27.75
N LEU A 222 10.37 15.98 -27.38
CA LEU A 222 11.48 16.47 -26.58
C LEU A 222 12.80 15.96 -27.13
N GLU A 223 13.81 16.82 -27.12
CA GLU A 223 15.18 16.46 -27.50
C GLU A 223 15.91 15.77 -26.32
N LYS A 224 17.04 15.13 -26.61
CA LYS A 224 17.94 14.52 -25.64
C LYS A 224 18.55 15.61 -24.74
N GLY A 225 18.66 15.34 -23.43
CA GLY A 225 19.34 16.21 -22.47
C GLY A 225 18.48 17.33 -21.87
N ILE A 226 17.16 17.32 -22.14
CA ILE A 226 16.22 18.30 -21.59
C ILE A 226 15.64 17.78 -20.27
N ILE A 227 15.52 18.66 -19.27
CA ILE A 227 14.81 18.35 -18.02
C ILE A 227 13.32 18.46 -18.28
N ILE A 228 12.58 17.40 -18.02
CA ILE A 228 11.13 17.29 -18.25
C ILE A 228 10.40 18.19 -17.25
N SER A 229 9.68 19.18 -17.77
CA SER A 229 8.81 20.09 -17.01
C SER A 229 7.38 19.54 -16.92
N GLU A 230 6.52 20.20 -16.15
CA GLU A 230 5.10 19.88 -16.03
C GLU A 230 4.39 19.95 -17.41
N ASP A 231 4.67 21.00 -18.20
CA ASP A 231 4.09 21.18 -19.54
C ASP A 231 4.53 20.07 -20.51
N ASP A 232 5.74 19.57 -20.36
CA ASP A 232 6.28 18.50 -21.20
C ASP A 232 5.67 17.14 -20.83
N VAL A 233 5.39 16.91 -19.53
CA VAL A 233 4.66 15.74 -19.07
C VAL A 233 3.26 15.68 -19.68
N GLU A 234 2.52 16.80 -19.71
CA GLU A 234 1.20 16.87 -20.33
C GLU A 234 1.25 16.51 -21.82
N LYS A 235 2.28 16.98 -22.55
CA LYS A 235 2.49 16.63 -23.96
C LYS A 235 2.78 15.13 -24.17
N ILE A 236 3.59 14.54 -23.29
CA ILE A 236 3.94 13.11 -23.33
C ILE A 236 2.69 12.25 -23.07
N GLU A 237 1.88 12.60 -22.08
CA GLU A 237 0.63 11.89 -21.78
C GLU A 237 -0.39 12.02 -22.90
N ALA A 238 -0.56 13.23 -23.45
CA ALA A 238 -1.46 13.48 -24.59
C ALA A 238 -1.05 12.69 -25.84
N SER A 239 0.24 12.36 -25.98
CA SER A 239 0.78 11.59 -27.10
C SER A 239 0.65 10.08 -26.92
N GLY A 240 0.17 9.58 -25.76
CA GLY A 240 -0.03 8.16 -25.47
C GLY A 240 1.27 7.34 -25.39
N ILE A 241 2.35 7.94 -24.90
CA ILE A 241 3.64 7.29 -24.74
C ILE A 241 3.68 6.55 -23.38
N ASP A 242 3.87 5.24 -23.41
CA ASP A 242 3.85 4.38 -22.21
C ASP A 242 5.23 4.25 -21.53
N ASN A 243 6.30 4.58 -22.22
CA ASN A 243 7.66 4.46 -21.68
C ASN A 243 8.57 5.59 -22.17
N VAL A 244 9.43 6.05 -21.28
CA VAL A 244 10.38 7.14 -21.54
C VAL A 244 11.74 6.75 -20.96
N LYS A 245 12.82 6.92 -21.73
CA LYS A 245 14.18 6.70 -21.25
C LYS A 245 14.74 7.97 -20.65
N VAL A 246 15.01 7.94 -19.35
CA VAL A 246 15.52 9.07 -18.57
C VAL A 246 16.89 8.77 -17.97
N ARG A 247 17.68 9.81 -17.74
CA ARG A 247 18.97 9.70 -17.01
C ARG A 247 18.71 9.47 -15.53
N SER A 248 19.66 8.82 -14.86
CA SER A 248 19.57 8.50 -13.44
C SER A 248 20.93 8.61 -12.78
N ALA A 249 20.91 8.90 -11.47
CA ALA A 249 22.12 8.84 -10.65
C ALA A 249 22.83 7.48 -10.66
N LEU A 250 22.07 6.38 -10.90
CA LEU A 250 22.63 5.02 -10.98
C LEU A 250 23.43 4.75 -12.26
N THR A 251 23.15 5.48 -13.33
CA THR A 251 23.84 5.36 -14.62
C THR A 251 24.83 6.48 -14.88
N CYS A 252 25.06 7.33 -13.86
CA CYS A 252 26.01 8.43 -13.95
C CYS A 252 27.45 7.92 -14.01
N GLU A 253 28.26 8.50 -14.89
CA GLU A 253 29.67 8.13 -15.08
C GLU A 253 30.66 9.05 -14.34
N THR A 254 30.13 10.07 -13.64
CA THR A 254 30.93 11.00 -12.83
C THR A 254 31.60 10.29 -11.64
N GLN A 255 32.90 10.52 -11.43
CA GLN A 255 33.66 10.02 -10.30
C GLN A 255 34.60 11.14 -9.78
N PRO A 256 34.50 11.57 -8.50
CA PRO A 256 33.52 11.16 -7.47
C PRO A 256 32.20 11.92 -7.57
N GLY A 257 31.15 11.38 -6.97
CA GLY A 257 29.85 12.03 -6.88
C GLY A 257 28.93 11.74 -8.06
N ILE A 258 28.07 12.68 -8.40
CA ILE A 258 27.12 12.61 -9.53
C ILE A 258 27.08 13.95 -10.26
N CYS A 259 26.61 13.98 -11.52
CA CYS A 259 26.39 15.22 -12.26
C CYS A 259 24.96 15.76 -12.08
N ALA A 260 24.79 17.05 -12.29
CA ALA A 260 23.49 17.73 -12.16
C ALA A 260 22.45 17.19 -13.15
N SER A 261 22.86 16.94 -14.40
CA SER A 261 21.97 16.40 -15.44
C SER A 261 21.46 14.99 -15.13
N CYS A 262 22.27 14.10 -14.54
CA CYS A 262 21.82 12.77 -14.13
C CYS A 262 20.91 12.77 -12.91
N TYR A 263 21.08 13.74 -12.01
CA TYR A 263 20.19 13.95 -10.87
C TYR A 263 18.86 14.58 -11.30
N GLY A 264 18.95 15.68 -12.08
CA GLY A 264 17.82 16.42 -12.61
C GLY A 264 17.42 17.61 -11.73
N ARG A 265 16.11 17.75 -11.49
CA ARG A 265 15.50 18.88 -10.78
C ARG A 265 15.62 18.74 -9.26
N ASP A 266 15.97 19.82 -8.57
CA ASP A 266 15.80 19.95 -7.13
C ASP A 266 14.29 20.14 -6.82
N LEU A 267 13.70 19.18 -6.12
CA LEU A 267 12.27 19.18 -5.80
C LEU A 267 11.88 20.31 -4.83
N ALA A 268 12.81 20.82 -4.03
CA ALA A 268 12.52 21.90 -3.09
C ALA A 268 12.42 23.26 -3.80
N ARG A 269 13.27 23.50 -4.79
CA ARG A 269 13.38 24.78 -5.50
C ARG A 269 12.68 24.79 -6.84
N GLY A 270 12.45 23.62 -7.46
CA GLY A 270 11.88 23.49 -8.77
C GLY A 270 12.84 23.86 -9.94
N THR A 271 14.13 24.05 -9.64
CA THR A 271 15.18 24.36 -10.60
C THR A 271 16.15 23.19 -10.72
N PRO A 272 17.02 23.14 -11.75
CA PRO A 272 18.12 22.17 -11.78
C PRO A 272 18.94 22.21 -10.50
N VAL A 273 19.43 21.05 -10.06
CA VAL A 273 20.24 20.96 -8.83
C VAL A 273 21.55 21.75 -8.99
N ASN A 274 21.98 22.40 -7.90
CA ASN A 274 23.22 23.16 -7.91
C ASN A 274 24.43 22.24 -7.67
N ILE A 275 25.58 22.62 -8.23
CA ILE A 275 26.86 21.99 -7.92
C ILE A 275 27.18 22.20 -6.43
N GLY A 276 27.68 21.14 -5.76
CA GLY A 276 27.99 21.12 -4.34
C GLY A 276 26.83 20.67 -3.44
N GLU A 277 25.66 20.37 -3.99
CA GLU A 277 24.53 19.85 -3.20
C GLU A 277 24.79 18.39 -2.77
N ALA A 278 24.63 18.11 -1.48
CA ALA A 278 24.85 16.78 -0.89
C ALA A 278 23.56 15.92 -1.03
N VAL A 279 23.23 15.54 -2.24
CA VAL A 279 21.97 14.84 -2.58
C VAL A 279 21.84 13.49 -1.91
N GLY A 280 22.96 12.80 -1.65
CA GLY A 280 22.95 11.52 -0.95
C GLY A 280 22.48 11.64 0.51
N VAL A 281 22.92 12.69 1.20
CA VAL A 281 22.47 12.97 2.58
C VAL A 281 20.98 13.36 2.58
N ILE A 282 20.55 14.18 1.63
CA ILE A 282 19.13 14.55 1.47
C ILE A 282 18.28 13.31 1.26
N ALA A 283 18.70 12.39 0.38
CA ALA A 283 18.00 11.14 0.13
C ALA A 283 17.92 10.27 1.40
N ALA A 284 19.03 10.10 2.12
CA ALA A 284 19.08 9.31 3.35
C ALA A 284 18.14 9.87 4.43
N GLN A 285 18.10 11.18 4.60
CA GLN A 285 17.22 11.86 5.54
C GLN A 285 15.74 11.76 5.11
N SER A 286 15.45 11.90 3.82
CA SER A 286 14.09 11.77 3.28
C SER A 286 13.53 10.35 3.40
N ILE A 287 14.40 9.33 3.37
CA ILE A 287 14.03 7.93 3.61
C ILE A 287 13.86 7.65 5.11
N GLY A 288 14.73 8.23 5.95
CA GLY A 288 14.77 7.98 7.37
C GLY A 288 13.67 8.67 8.18
N GLU A 289 13.29 9.88 7.81
CA GLU A 289 12.25 10.65 8.52
C GLU A 289 10.89 9.91 8.54
N PRO A 290 10.32 9.44 7.41
CA PRO A 290 9.06 8.70 7.43
C PRO A 290 9.14 7.38 8.21
N GLY A 291 10.32 6.76 8.26
CA GLY A 291 10.56 5.56 9.06
C GLY A 291 10.20 5.76 10.53
N THR A 292 10.59 6.90 11.10
CA THR A 292 10.24 7.27 12.48
C THR A 292 8.74 7.55 12.63
N GLN A 293 8.11 8.22 11.68
CA GLN A 293 6.66 8.49 11.72
C GLN A 293 5.81 7.23 11.52
N LEU A 294 6.21 6.32 10.64
CA LEU A 294 5.53 5.03 10.43
C LEU A 294 5.53 4.18 11.69
N THR A 295 6.59 4.25 12.51
CA THR A 295 6.61 3.55 13.80
C THR A 295 5.62 4.15 14.81
N MET A 296 5.37 5.45 14.76
CA MET A 296 4.35 6.10 15.59
C MET A 296 2.92 5.82 15.11
N ARG A 297 2.70 5.65 13.79
CA ARG A 297 1.36 5.35 13.24
C ARG A 297 0.83 3.97 13.63
N THR A 298 1.68 2.96 13.82
CA THR A 298 1.26 1.64 14.32
C THR A 298 0.62 1.71 15.71
N PHE A 299 0.95 2.70 16.51
CA PHE A 299 0.32 2.96 17.81
C PHE A 299 -1.15 3.37 17.69
N HIS A 300 -1.53 4.12 16.65
CA HIS A 300 -2.90 4.62 16.47
C HIS A 300 -3.91 3.54 16.05
N ILE A 301 -3.47 2.38 15.55
CA ILE A 301 -4.34 1.24 15.22
C ILE A 301 -4.70 0.45 16.49
N GLY A 302 -4.05 0.73 17.62
CA GLY A 302 -4.43 0.22 18.94
C GLY A 302 -4.33 -1.29 19.10
N GLY A 303 -3.48 -1.97 18.32
CA GLY A 303 -3.27 -3.41 18.39
C GLY A 303 -4.44 -4.25 17.86
N ALA A 304 -5.40 -3.64 17.15
CA ALA A 304 -6.40 -4.39 16.41
C ALA A 304 -5.70 -5.33 15.40
N ALA A 305 -6.05 -6.60 15.43
CA ALA A 305 -5.51 -7.57 14.51
C ALA A 305 -6.03 -7.26 13.11
N GLN A 306 -5.15 -6.74 12.24
CA GLN A 306 -5.35 -6.80 10.80
C GLN A 306 -4.72 -8.10 10.33
N ARG A 307 -5.55 -9.05 9.94
CA ARG A 307 -5.09 -10.16 9.13
C ARG A 307 -4.79 -9.54 7.76
N GLY A 308 -3.52 -9.23 7.50
CA GLY A 308 -3.06 -9.21 6.12
C GLY A 308 -3.38 -10.60 5.61
N ALA A 309 -4.37 -10.74 4.76
CA ALA A 309 -4.59 -11.98 4.07
C ALA A 309 -3.28 -12.24 3.31
N GLU A 310 -2.43 -13.12 3.83
CA GLU A 310 -1.50 -13.83 2.96
C GLU A 310 -2.43 -14.56 2.01
N GLN A 311 -2.58 -13.97 0.83
CA GLN A 311 -3.33 -14.61 -0.24
C GLN A 311 -2.62 -15.93 -0.52
N SER A 312 -3.16 -16.99 0.05
CA SER A 312 -2.68 -18.36 -0.21
C SER A 312 -2.91 -18.79 -1.65
N LYS A 313 -3.71 -18.01 -2.40
CA LYS A 313 -4.01 -18.19 -3.82
C LYS A 313 -3.97 -16.82 -4.51
N ILE A 314 -3.48 -16.81 -5.73
CA ILE A 314 -3.65 -15.69 -6.66
C ILE A 314 -4.81 -16.09 -7.57
N GLU A 315 -5.91 -15.34 -7.51
CA GLU A 315 -7.08 -15.50 -8.38
C GLU A 315 -7.02 -14.43 -9.47
N ALA A 316 -7.39 -14.79 -10.69
CA ALA A 316 -7.39 -13.85 -11.80
C ALA A 316 -8.60 -12.91 -11.67
N PRO A 317 -8.39 -11.58 -11.54
CA PRO A 317 -9.50 -10.63 -11.45
C PRO A 317 -10.13 -10.30 -12.81
N PHE A 318 -9.50 -10.74 -13.91
CA PHE A 318 -9.93 -10.45 -15.28
C PHE A 318 -9.77 -11.68 -16.16
N ASP A 319 -10.61 -11.76 -17.20
CA ASP A 319 -10.43 -12.73 -18.26
C ASP A 319 -9.16 -12.44 -19.06
N GLY A 320 -8.34 -13.48 -19.27
CA GLY A 320 -7.10 -13.32 -20.01
C GLY A 320 -6.29 -14.61 -20.12
N LYS A 321 -5.14 -14.50 -20.78
CA LYS A 321 -4.19 -15.60 -20.98
C LYS A 321 -3.01 -15.48 -20.02
N ILE A 322 -2.71 -16.55 -19.29
CA ILE A 322 -1.53 -16.58 -18.42
C ILE A 322 -0.27 -16.65 -19.27
N LYS A 323 0.72 -15.84 -18.92
CA LYS A 323 2.11 -15.96 -19.39
C LYS A 323 3.05 -15.91 -18.20
N LEU A 324 3.95 -16.88 -18.11
CA LEU A 324 4.98 -16.90 -17.07
C LEU A 324 6.27 -16.27 -17.62
N ASP A 325 6.85 -15.37 -16.85
CA ASP A 325 8.13 -14.75 -17.14
C ASP A 325 9.17 -15.15 -16.09
N ASN A 326 10.39 -15.47 -16.54
CA ASN A 326 11.52 -15.91 -15.68
C ASN A 326 11.19 -17.10 -14.75
N ALA A 327 10.25 -17.99 -15.13
CA ALA A 327 9.81 -19.10 -14.31
C ALA A 327 10.59 -20.38 -14.64
N THR A 328 11.25 -20.96 -13.64
CA THR A 328 11.79 -22.33 -13.70
C THR A 328 10.77 -23.25 -13.03
N LEU A 329 10.19 -24.18 -13.81
CA LEU A 329 9.16 -25.11 -13.35
C LEU A 329 9.73 -26.50 -13.15
N VAL A 330 9.31 -27.16 -12.07
CA VAL A 330 9.55 -28.59 -11.84
C VAL A 330 8.21 -29.28 -11.68
N THR A 331 8.04 -30.38 -12.41
CA THR A 331 6.85 -31.23 -12.30
C THR A 331 7.10 -32.27 -11.21
N THR A 332 6.22 -32.31 -10.21
CA THR A 332 6.21 -33.34 -9.16
C THR A 332 5.64 -34.66 -9.68
N GLU A 333 5.88 -35.76 -8.97
CA GLU A 333 5.34 -37.10 -9.30
C GLU A 333 3.80 -37.09 -9.42
N ASP A 334 3.13 -36.20 -8.71
CA ASP A 334 1.67 -36.00 -8.77
C ASP A 334 1.19 -35.18 -10.01
N GLY A 335 2.11 -34.81 -10.92
CA GLY A 335 1.81 -34.03 -12.13
C GLY A 335 1.62 -32.52 -11.87
N SER A 336 1.78 -32.04 -10.64
CA SER A 336 1.67 -30.62 -10.33
C SER A 336 2.99 -29.86 -10.61
N GLN A 337 2.89 -28.66 -11.16
CA GLN A 337 4.04 -27.79 -11.45
C GLN A 337 4.35 -26.87 -10.27
N ILE A 338 5.59 -26.81 -9.84
CA ILE A 338 6.08 -25.97 -8.76
C ILE A 338 7.15 -25.03 -9.30
N ILE A 339 7.12 -23.78 -8.83
CA ILE A 339 8.05 -22.72 -9.22
C ILE A 339 9.30 -22.79 -8.35
N LEU A 340 10.47 -22.92 -8.98
CA LEU A 340 11.78 -22.92 -8.30
C LEU A 340 12.56 -21.61 -8.46
N SER A 341 12.07 -20.66 -9.22
CA SER A 341 12.73 -19.35 -9.39
C SER A 341 12.25 -18.36 -8.33
N ARG A 342 13.15 -17.49 -7.83
CA ARG A 342 12.83 -16.42 -6.86
C ARG A 342 12.34 -15.13 -7.51
N SER A 343 12.51 -15.00 -8.84
CA SER A 343 12.17 -13.81 -9.62
C SER A 343 11.11 -14.10 -10.68
N SER A 344 10.28 -15.13 -10.46
CA SER A 344 9.19 -15.48 -11.38
C SER A 344 8.05 -14.50 -11.28
N GLU A 345 7.52 -14.14 -12.43
CA GLU A 345 6.33 -13.29 -12.55
C GLU A 345 5.28 -13.99 -13.41
N MET A 346 4.03 -13.81 -13.05
CA MET A 346 2.87 -14.25 -13.81
C MET A 346 2.16 -13.04 -14.38
N LEU A 347 2.01 -13.02 -15.69
CA LEU A 347 1.34 -11.98 -16.43
C LEU A 347 -0.03 -12.49 -16.87
N ILE A 348 -1.05 -11.67 -16.76
CA ILE A 348 -2.36 -11.91 -17.39
C ILE A 348 -2.45 -10.98 -18.59
N LEU A 349 -2.51 -11.58 -19.78
CA LEU A 349 -2.55 -10.87 -21.06
C LEU A 349 -3.98 -10.88 -21.61
N ASP A 350 -4.36 -9.77 -22.23
CA ASP A 350 -5.59 -9.65 -23.02
C ASP A 350 -5.49 -10.39 -24.36
N ASP A 351 -6.60 -10.55 -25.08
CA ASP A 351 -6.65 -11.13 -26.43
C ASP A 351 -5.77 -10.39 -27.45
N GLN A 352 -5.42 -9.13 -27.16
CA GLN A 352 -4.50 -8.32 -27.96
C GLN A 352 -3.04 -8.42 -27.51
N GLY A 353 -2.72 -9.27 -26.54
CA GLY A 353 -1.37 -9.45 -25.99
C GLY A 353 -0.91 -8.33 -25.04
N ARG A 354 -1.80 -7.44 -24.63
CA ARG A 354 -1.49 -6.37 -23.65
C ARG A 354 -1.56 -6.91 -22.23
N GLU A 355 -0.67 -6.45 -21.38
CA GLU A 355 -0.59 -6.81 -19.96
C GLU A 355 -1.74 -6.15 -19.19
N LYS A 356 -2.63 -6.96 -18.59
CA LYS A 356 -3.71 -6.50 -17.71
C LYS A 356 -3.31 -6.55 -16.24
N ALA A 357 -2.55 -7.56 -15.84
CA ALA A 357 -2.10 -7.70 -14.46
C ALA A 357 -0.77 -8.44 -14.40
N ARG A 358 0.03 -8.13 -13.36
CA ARG A 358 1.33 -8.75 -13.09
C ARG A 358 1.40 -9.15 -11.62
N TYR A 359 1.77 -10.39 -11.36
CA TYR A 359 1.92 -10.94 -10.02
C TYR A 359 3.30 -11.54 -9.84
N ARG A 360 3.97 -11.20 -8.76
CA ARG A 360 5.22 -11.85 -8.38
C ARG A 360 4.90 -13.18 -7.70
N LEU A 361 5.49 -14.26 -8.21
CA LEU A 361 5.27 -15.60 -7.70
C LEU A 361 6.32 -15.94 -6.64
N GLN A 362 5.89 -16.59 -5.56
CA GLN A 362 6.78 -17.02 -4.49
C GLN A 362 7.49 -18.34 -4.88
N TYR A 363 8.72 -18.50 -4.40
CA TYR A 363 9.43 -19.78 -4.48
C TYR A 363 8.61 -20.88 -3.81
N GLY A 364 8.43 -22.01 -4.49
CA GLY A 364 7.63 -23.13 -4.02
C GLY A 364 6.12 -23.00 -4.30
N ALA A 365 5.67 -21.95 -4.98
CA ALA A 365 4.26 -21.80 -5.36
C ALA A 365 3.84 -22.90 -6.35
N LYS A 366 2.67 -23.49 -6.13
CA LYS A 366 2.06 -24.51 -6.98
C LYS A 366 1.19 -23.85 -8.04
N LEU A 367 1.45 -24.14 -9.30
CA LEU A 367 0.62 -23.67 -10.40
C LEU A 367 -0.63 -24.54 -10.53
N LEU A 368 -1.80 -23.92 -10.48
CA LEU A 368 -3.10 -24.56 -10.70
C LEU A 368 -3.48 -24.56 -12.18
N LYS A 369 -2.92 -23.66 -12.97
CA LYS A 369 -3.10 -23.54 -14.42
C LYS A 369 -1.75 -23.46 -15.09
N GLN A 370 -1.63 -24.07 -16.26
CA GLN A 370 -0.37 -24.09 -17.04
C GLN A 370 -0.14 -22.75 -17.75
N ASP A 371 1.11 -22.51 -18.13
CA ASP A 371 1.48 -21.37 -18.98
C ASP A 371 0.69 -21.41 -20.30
N GLY A 372 0.13 -20.29 -20.71
CA GLY A 372 -0.72 -20.16 -21.88
C GLY A 372 -2.18 -20.53 -21.68
N ALA A 373 -2.62 -20.94 -20.48
CA ALA A 373 -4.02 -21.25 -20.21
C ALA A 373 -4.87 -19.97 -20.15
N MET A 374 -6.12 -20.07 -20.60
CA MET A 374 -7.12 -19.04 -20.38
C MET A 374 -7.64 -19.11 -18.95
N VAL A 375 -7.80 -17.96 -18.31
CA VAL A 375 -8.40 -17.78 -17.00
C VAL A 375 -9.55 -16.80 -17.11
N GLY A 376 -10.59 -17.05 -16.34
CA GLY A 376 -11.75 -16.16 -16.20
C GLY A 376 -11.82 -15.62 -14.77
N ALA A 377 -12.42 -14.44 -14.65
CA ALA A 377 -12.67 -13.77 -13.37
C ALA A 377 -13.65 -14.55 -12.48
#